data_96b53a5d9d18a0b3045b5bd0e0954b09
#
_entry.id   96b53a5d9d18a0b3045b5bd0e0954b09
#
_cell.length_a   1.000
_cell.length_b   1.000
_cell.length_c   1.000
_cell.angle_alpha   90.00
_cell.angle_beta   90.00
_cell.angle_gamma   90.00
#
_symmetry.space_group_name_H-M   'P 1'
#
loop_
_entity.id
_entity.type
_entity.pdbx_description
1 polymer ?
#
loop_
_entity_poly.entity_id
_entity_poly.type
_entity_poly.pdbx_seq_one_letter_code
_entity_poly.pdbx_strand_id
1 'polypeptide(L)'
;MKYAISAATGNFGQIAVKKLVDAVGAENVVAIVRNEEKGKKLLPAGIEIRQADYGDEAAVEKALAGVGKFLFISSQPGGAVTRADQHKNVVEAAKNAGVGYVAYTSFPKASESDNWLAADHKLTEKLLKKSGIKHSFLRNNWYLENDLSFLAPGPANRIYWANNFAGWAPESEYAAAAVKVLTSDDPKEVYEFAGPKRSYEDLAAALNAATGEDTAAKQVSQDEYVQVLEGLGLDHDTAAMYASFQQPIDDGSLTEESSDLKEVLGGLTPLDQAIKELLAK
;
A
#
# COMPACT_ATOMS: atom_id res chain seq x y z
N MET A 1 -0.25 26.00 -1.04
CA MET A 1 0.21 25.07 0.03
C MET A 1 0.96 23.95 -0.66
N LYS A 2 2.09 23.48 -0.12
CA LYS A 2 2.82 22.33 -0.67
C LYS A 2 2.32 21.03 -0.06
N TYR A 3 2.14 20.04 -0.90
CA TYR A 3 1.81 18.66 -0.56
C TYR A 3 2.97 17.75 -0.91
N ALA A 4 3.41 16.88 -0.02
CA ALA A 4 4.47 15.92 -0.31
C ALA A 4 3.94 14.49 -0.36
N ILE A 5 4.57 13.66 -1.19
CA ILE A 5 4.38 12.20 -1.21
C ILE A 5 5.75 11.55 -1.13
N SER A 6 5.95 10.67 -0.15
CA SER A 6 7.16 9.85 -0.04
C SER A 6 7.03 8.54 -0.81
N ALA A 7 8.16 7.83 -1.00
CA ALA A 7 8.23 6.62 -1.84
C ALA A 7 7.57 6.81 -3.23
N ALA A 8 7.67 8.03 -3.76
CA ALA A 8 6.92 8.49 -4.92
C ALA A 8 7.20 7.71 -6.23
N THR A 9 8.31 6.97 -6.33
CA THR A 9 8.65 6.12 -7.50
C THR A 9 8.21 4.66 -7.37
N GLY A 10 7.56 4.26 -6.28
CA GLY A 10 6.86 2.97 -6.16
C GLY A 10 5.53 2.99 -6.92
N ASN A 11 4.89 1.83 -7.12
CA ASN A 11 3.62 1.74 -7.86
C ASN A 11 2.55 2.64 -7.23
N PHE A 12 2.27 2.46 -5.95
CA PHE A 12 1.35 3.32 -5.20
C PHE A 12 1.72 4.81 -5.31
N GLY A 13 3.01 5.14 -5.11
CA GLY A 13 3.50 6.51 -5.11
C GLY A 13 3.30 7.20 -6.45
N GLN A 14 3.61 6.54 -7.57
CA GLN A 14 3.41 7.11 -8.91
C GLN A 14 1.94 7.44 -9.19
N ILE A 15 1.03 6.54 -8.80
CA ILE A 15 -0.41 6.74 -8.95
C ILE A 15 -0.86 7.92 -8.08
N ALA A 16 -0.43 7.93 -6.81
CA ALA A 16 -0.77 8.99 -5.88
C ALA A 16 -0.25 10.37 -6.35
N VAL A 17 1.00 10.44 -6.86
CA VAL A 17 1.58 11.69 -7.41
C VAL A 17 0.74 12.20 -8.58
N LYS A 18 0.39 11.33 -9.54
CA LYS A 18 -0.44 11.71 -10.69
C LYS A 18 -1.80 12.25 -10.24
N LYS A 19 -2.49 11.53 -9.35
CA LYS A 19 -3.78 11.93 -8.80
C LYS A 19 -3.70 13.26 -8.02
N LEU A 20 -2.60 13.47 -7.29
CA LEU A 20 -2.39 14.69 -6.54
C LEU A 20 -2.14 15.89 -7.48
N VAL A 21 -1.36 15.71 -8.56
CA VAL A 21 -1.17 16.73 -9.59
C VAL A 21 -2.52 17.14 -10.20
N ASP A 22 -3.37 16.17 -10.51
CA ASP A 22 -4.72 16.44 -11.05
C ASP A 22 -5.60 17.22 -10.05
N ALA A 23 -5.41 17.01 -8.75
CA ALA A 23 -6.21 17.64 -7.70
C ALA A 23 -5.76 19.06 -7.31
N VAL A 24 -4.45 19.31 -7.27
CA VAL A 24 -3.90 20.55 -6.66
C VAL A 24 -2.95 21.33 -7.58
N GLY A 25 -2.64 20.84 -8.78
CA GLY A 25 -1.66 21.42 -9.70
C GLY A 25 -0.21 20.98 -9.38
N ALA A 26 0.59 20.80 -10.43
CA ALA A 26 1.96 20.26 -10.32
C ALA A 26 2.87 21.15 -9.45
N GLU A 27 2.69 22.46 -9.51
CA GLU A 27 3.47 23.45 -8.75
C GLU A 27 3.29 23.31 -7.23
N ASN A 28 2.26 22.63 -6.77
CA ASN A 28 1.97 22.39 -5.35
C ASN A 28 2.48 21.01 -4.86
N VAL A 29 2.99 20.16 -5.75
CA VAL A 29 3.38 18.78 -5.43
C VAL A 29 4.89 18.65 -5.25
N VAL A 30 5.27 17.97 -4.16
CA VAL A 30 6.64 17.55 -3.85
C VAL A 30 6.69 16.03 -3.83
N ALA A 31 7.51 15.44 -4.69
CA ALA A 31 7.78 14.00 -4.70
C ALA A 31 9.10 13.71 -4.00
N ILE A 32 9.05 12.94 -2.89
CA ILE A 32 10.24 12.51 -2.16
C ILE A 32 10.65 11.14 -2.67
N VAL A 33 11.87 11.02 -3.17
CA VAL A 33 12.41 9.85 -3.85
C VAL A 33 13.82 9.51 -3.36
N ARG A 34 14.21 8.24 -3.41
CA ARG A 34 15.60 7.83 -3.11
C ARG A 34 16.54 8.09 -4.27
N ASN A 35 16.03 8.09 -5.50
CA ASN A 35 16.80 8.32 -6.72
C ASN A 35 16.11 9.38 -7.58
N GLU A 36 16.74 10.55 -7.68
CA GLU A 36 16.19 11.71 -8.39
C GLU A 36 16.04 11.45 -9.90
N GLU A 37 17.00 10.78 -10.52
CA GLU A 37 16.97 10.48 -11.95
C GLU A 37 15.83 9.50 -12.30
N LYS A 38 15.58 8.51 -11.42
CA LYS A 38 14.41 7.64 -11.54
C LYS A 38 13.12 8.45 -11.38
N GLY A 39 13.10 9.39 -10.43
CA GLY A 39 11.97 10.29 -10.22
C GLY A 39 11.65 11.11 -11.47
N LYS A 40 12.63 11.76 -12.07
CA LYS A 40 12.49 12.56 -13.30
C LYS A 40 11.94 11.76 -14.49
N LYS A 41 12.26 10.45 -14.55
CA LYS A 41 11.80 9.56 -15.64
C LYS A 41 10.36 9.07 -15.46
N LEU A 42 9.94 8.84 -14.22
CA LEU A 42 8.68 8.14 -13.91
C LEU A 42 7.53 9.08 -13.52
N LEU A 43 7.86 10.28 -13.03
CA LEU A 43 6.87 11.17 -12.44
C LEU A 43 6.47 12.29 -13.41
N PRO A 44 5.28 12.88 -13.25
CA PRO A 44 4.83 13.99 -14.10
C PRO A 44 5.78 15.17 -14.09
N ALA A 45 5.90 15.85 -15.23
CA ALA A 45 6.67 17.09 -15.32
C ALA A 45 6.03 18.23 -14.49
N GLY A 46 6.85 19.18 -14.06
CA GLY A 46 6.39 20.39 -13.35
C GLY A 46 6.25 20.25 -11.85
N ILE A 47 6.41 19.02 -11.30
CA ILE A 47 6.46 18.82 -9.85
C ILE A 47 7.86 19.06 -9.30
N GLU A 48 7.95 19.32 -8.01
CA GLU A 48 9.24 19.41 -7.31
C GLU A 48 9.68 18.01 -6.86
N ILE A 49 10.91 17.60 -7.23
CA ILE A 49 11.49 16.31 -6.80
C ILE A 49 12.56 16.61 -5.76
N ARG A 50 12.47 15.94 -4.61
CA ARG A 50 13.46 16.04 -3.51
C ARG A 50 13.99 14.65 -3.17
N GLN A 51 15.31 14.55 -3.01
CA GLN A 51 15.95 13.29 -2.66
C GLN A 51 16.02 13.13 -1.15
N ALA A 52 15.50 11.98 -0.64
CA ALA A 52 15.71 11.53 0.72
C ALA A 52 15.51 10.01 0.83
N ASP A 53 16.22 9.39 1.77
CA ASP A 53 16.02 8.01 2.21
C ASP A 53 15.50 8.02 3.65
N TYR A 54 14.56 7.12 3.99
CA TYR A 54 14.01 7.03 5.33
C TYR A 54 15.05 6.62 6.40
N GLY A 55 16.17 6.05 5.98
CA GLY A 55 17.31 5.79 6.86
C GLY A 55 18.07 7.04 7.31
N ASP A 56 17.80 8.20 6.71
CA ASP A 56 18.46 9.50 7.02
C ASP A 56 17.39 10.53 7.41
N GLU A 57 17.21 10.70 8.73
CA GLU A 57 16.25 11.65 9.31
C GLU A 57 16.48 13.08 8.81
N ALA A 58 17.74 13.53 8.76
CA ALA A 58 18.07 14.90 8.36
C ALA A 58 17.75 15.15 6.88
N ALA A 59 17.97 14.16 6.01
CA ALA A 59 17.60 14.27 4.60
C ALA A 59 16.07 14.31 4.43
N VAL A 60 15.31 13.54 5.20
CA VAL A 60 13.84 13.57 5.19
C VAL A 60 13.31 14.90 5.72
N GLU A 61 13.87 15.43 6.81
CA GLU A 61 13.50 16.74 7.35
C GLU A 61 13.73 17.85 6.30
N LYS A 62 14.89 17.86 5.66
CA LYS A 62 15.19 18.80 4.58
C LYS A 62 14.21 18.65 3.40
N ALA A 63 13.87 17.42 3.04
CA ALA A 63 12.93 17.15 1.96
C ALA A 63 11.48 17.58 2.30
N LEU A 64 11.12 17.66 3.57
CA LEU A 64 9.81 18.11 4.05
C LEU A 64 9.74 19.61 4.34
N ALA A 65 10.83 20.37 4.19
CA ALA A 65 10.84 21.81 4.44
C ALA A 65 9.76 22.54 3.62
N GLY A 66 8.90 23.32 4.28
CA GLY A 66 7.81 24.09 3.68
C GLY A 66 6.60 23.26 3.20
N VAL A 67 6.55 21.97 3.54
CA VAL A 67 5.40 21.08 3.24
C VAL A 67 4.30 21.26 4.30
N GLY A 68 3.07 21.52 3.84
CA GLY A 68 1.92 21.65 4.74
C GLY A 68 1.22 20.32 5.03
N LYS A 69 1.03 19.48 4.00
CA LYS A 69 0.40 18.15 4.12
C LYS A 69 1.27 17.07 3.46
N PHE A 70 1.39 15.92 4.11
CA PHE A 70 2.30 14.87 3.72
C PHE A 70 1.62 13.50 3.66
N LEU A 71 1.70 12.82 2.51
CA LEU A 71 1.36 11.41 2.37
C LEU A 71 2.61 10.57 2.66
N PHE A 72 2.65 9.99 3.84
CA PHE A 72 3.67 9.06 4.27
C PHE A 72 3.31 7.64 3.82
N ILE A 73 3.93 7.16 2.76
CA ILE A 73 3.81 5.78 2.31
C ILE A 73 4.79 4.92 3.10
N SER A 74 4.30 3.87 3.76
CA SER A 74 5.11 2.95 4.54
C SER A 74 6.22 2.30 3.71
N SER A 75 7.40 2.08 4.31
CA SER A 75 8.51 1.41 3.63
C SER A 75 8.29 -0.11 3.51
N GLN A 76 9.01 -0.74 2.60
CA GLN A 76 9.10 -2.20 2.54
C GLN A 76 9.99 -2.73 3.67
N PRO A 77 9.71 -3.93 4.20
CA PRO A 77 10.62 -4.61 5.13
C PRO A 77 11.95 -4.97 4.45
N GLY A 78 13.00 -5.09 5.23
CA GLY A 78 14.34 -5.40 4.74
C GLY A 78 15.22 -4.15 4.51
N GLY A 79 16.54 -4.33 4.52
CA GLY A 79 17.52 -3.27 4.37
C GLY A 79 18.38 -3.08 5.62
N ALA A 80 19.40 -2.21 5.51
CA ALA A 80 20.38 -1.97 6.58
C ALA A 80 19.77 -1.25 7.80
N VAL A 81 18.77 -0.39 7.57
CA VAL A 81 18.00 0.29 8.63
C VAL A 81 16.67 -0.43 8.78
N THR A 82 16.29 -0.76 10.00
CA THR A 82 15.01 -1.45 10.27
C THR A 82 13.83 -0.60 9.82
N ARG A 83 12.73 -1.23 9.43
CA ARG A 83 11.51 -0.53 9.05
C ARG A 83 10.98 0.35 10.19
N ALA A 84 11.07 -0.14 11.41
CA ALA A 84 10.71 0.60 12.62
C ALA A 84 11.53 1.91 12.77
N ASP A 85 12.86 1.84 12.59
CA ASP A 85 13.73 3.01 12.66
C ASP A 85 13.49 3.98 11.48
N GLN A 86 13.30 3.45 10.26
CA GLN A 86 12.93 4.26 9.11
C GLN A 86 11.65 5.07 9.37
N HIS A 87 10.61 4.43 9.89
CA HIS A 87 9.34 5.09 10.19
C HIS A 87 9.48 6.12 11.32
N LYS A 88 10.29 5.81 12.34
CA LYS A 88 10.61 6.76 13.41
C LYS A 88 11.29 8.01 12.84
N ASN A 89 12.31 7.84 12.01
CA ASN A 89 13.01 8.96 11.35
C ASN A 89 12.04 9.85 10.57
N VAL A 90 11.12 9.24 9.80
CA VAL A 90 10.13 10.00 9.01
C VAL A 90 9.18 10.80 9.90
N VAL A 91 8.71 10.23 11.01
CA VAL A 91 7.80 10.93 11.93
C VAL A 91 8.51 12.08 12.64
N GLU A 92 9.73 11.88 13.15
CA GLU A 92 10.52 12.95 13.79
C GLU A 92 10.87 14.05 12.77
N ALA A 93 11.30 13.68 11.56
CA ALA A 93 11.56 14.62 10.48
C ALA A 93 10.33 15.46 10.10
N ALA A 94 9.16 14.84 10.00
CA ALA A 94 7.91 15.55 9.70
C ALA A 94 7.54 16.54 10.82
N LYS A 95 7.76 16.17 12.07
CA LYS A 95 7.55 17.03 13.23
C LYS A 95 8.52 18.22 13.21
N ASN A 96 9.82 17.97 13.01
CA ASN A 96 10.87 18.98 13.00
C ASN A 96 10.69 19.97 11.82
N ALA A 97 10.27 19.48 10.65
CA ALA A 97 9.96 20.29 9.48
C ALA A 97 8.67 21.12 9.62
N GLY A 98 7.89 20.92 10.68
CA GLY A 98 6.64 21.65 10.93
C GLY A 98 5.50 21.25 9.99
N VAL A 99 5.45 19.97 9.53
CA VAL A 99 4.35 19.45 8.72
C VAL A 99 3.04 19.53 9.51
N GLY A 100 2.02 20.16 8.93
CA GLY A 100 0.75 20.41 9.60
C GLY A 100 -0.19 19.18 9.63
N TYR A 101 -0.06 18.27 8.66
CA TYR A 101 -0.91 17.07 8.55
C TYR A 101 -0.20 15.93 7.85
N VAL A 102 -0.36 14.72 8.37
CA VAL A 102 0.20 13.47 7.80
C VAL A 102 -0.92 12.47 7.53
N ALA A 103 -1.10 12.04 6.29
CA ALA A 103 -1.84 10.83 5.95
C ALA A 103 -0.84 9.67 5.84
N TYR A 104 -1.05 8.59 6.61
CA TYR A 104 -0.11 7.47 6.70
C TYR A 104 -0.74 6.18 6.21
N THR A 105 -0.10 5.47 5.26
CA THR A 105 -0.56 4.15 4.81
C THR A 105 -0.27 3.10 5.88
N SER A 106 -1.30 2.66 6.56
CA SER A 106 -1.26 1.72 7.67
C SER A 106 -1.83 0.34 7.28
N PHE A 107 -2.00 -0.52 8.27
CA PHE A 107 -2.52 -1.89 8.15
C PHE A 107 -3.87 -2.01 8.89
N PRO A 108 -4.80 -2.89 8.44
CA PRO A 108 -6.10 -3.07 9.09
C PRO A 108 -5.97 -3.32 10.59
N LYS A 109 -6.77 -2.59 11.38
CA LYS A 109 -6.75 -2.68 12.86
C LYS A 109 -5.34 -2.66 13.47
N ALA A 110 -4.39 -1.91 12.91
CA ALA A 110 -2.98 -1.97 13.31
C ALA A 110 -2.76 -1.83 14.82
N SER A 111 -3.58 -1.03 15.52
CA SER A 111 -3.48 -0.87 16.99
C SER A 111 -3.85 -2.13 17.78
N GLU A 112 -4.63 -3.05 17.21
CA GLU A 112 -5.20 -4.24 17.87
C GLU A 112 -4.62 -5.53 17.31
N SER A 113 -4.19 -5.53 16.05
CA SER A 113 -3.68 -6.72 15.35
C SER A 113 -2.40 -7.26 15.97
N ASP A 114 -2.33 -8.58 16.11
CA ASP A 114 -1.12 -9.31 16.51
C ASP A 114 -0.36 -9.88 15.30
N ASN A 115 -0.84 -9.61 14.08
CA ASN A 115 -0.13 -10.01 12.87
C ASN A 115 1.22 -9.31 12.76
N TRP A 116 2.24 -10.04 12.32
CA TRP A 116 3.60 -9.54 12.22
C TRP A 116 3.74 -8.31 11.29
N LEU A 117 2.93 -8.24 10.22
CA LEU A 117 2.89 -7.07 9.33
C LEU A 117 2.35 -5.82 10.03
N ALA A 118 1.47 -5.98 11.01
CA ALA A 118 0.90 -4.87 11.75
C ALA A 118 1.88 -4.22 12.74
N ALA A 119 2.93 -4.93 13.16
CA ALA A 119 3.81 -4.49 14.25
C ALA A 119 4.44 -3.10 14.00
N ASP A 120 5.04 -2.90 12.82
CA ASP A 120 5.65 -1.60 12.45
C ASP A 120 4.60 -0.51 12.22
N HIS A 121 3.41 -0.89 11.71
CA HIS A 121 2.29 0.05 11.55
C HIS A 121 1.75 0.50 12.90
N LYS A 122 1.56 -0.41 13.84
CA LYS A 122 1.17 -0.12 15.24
C LYS A 122 2.15 0.85 15.91
N LEU A 123 3.45 0.61 15.74
CA LEU A 123 4.48 1.53 16.23
C LEU A 123 4.37 2.90 15.58
N THR A 124 4.20 2.98 14.27
CA THR A 124 4.14 4.24 13.53
C THR A 124 2.90 5.05 13.89
N GLU A 125 1.73 4.41 14.01
CA GLU A 125 0.52 5.07 14.50
C GLU A 125 0.74 5.66 15.90
N LYS A 126 1.40 4.92 16.80
CA LYS A 126 1.74 5.40 18.15
C LYS A 126 2.71 6.59 18.10
N LEU A 127 3.69 6.58 17.22
CA LEU A 127 4.63 7.69 17.06
C LEU A 127 3.93 8.93 16.50
N LEU A 128 3.08 8.80 15.48
CA LEU A 128 2.29 9.91 14.94
C LEU A 128 1.35 10.51 15.98
N LYS A 129 0.64 9.69 16.76
CA LYS A 129 -0.18 10.18 17.89
C LYS A 129 0.63 10.98 18.90
N LYS A 130 1.84 10.52 19.24
CA LYS A 130 2.74 11.19 20.17
C LYS A 130 3.37 12.47 19.61
N SER A 131 3.53 12.56 18.29
CA SER A 131 4.16 13.73 17.65
C SER A 131 3.36 15.01 17.80
N GLY A 132 2.03 14.90 18.00
CA GLY A 132 1.10 16.03 18.02
C GLY A 132 0.73 16.57 16.63
N ILE A 133 1.26 15.99 15.54
CA ILE A 133 0.87 16.33 14.17
C ILE A 133 -0.55 15.82 13.92
N LYS A 134 -1.42 16.64 13.30
CA LYS A 134 -2.71 16.15 12.81
C LYS A 134 -2.48 15.03 11.81
N HIS A 135 -3.25 13.95 11.90
CA HIS A 135 -2.99 12.78 11.06
C HIS A 135 -4.26 12.01 10.72
N SER A 136 -4.15 11.20 9.66
CA SER A 136 -5.09 10.12 9.34
C SER A 136 -4.32 8.82 9.11
N PHE A 137 -4.82 7.74 9.68
CA PHE A 137 -4.34 6.39 9.40
C PHE A 137 -5.19 5.78 8.29
N LEU A 138 -4.54 5.51 7.16
CA LEU A 138 -5.15 4.87 6.00
C LEU A 138 -4.82 3.38 6.11
N ARG A 139 -5.65 2.64 6.83
CA ARG A 139 -5.47 1.22 7.09
C ARG A 139 -5.93 0.43 5.88
N ASN A 140 -4.99 0.23 4.95
CA ASN A 140 -5.25 -0.44 3.68
C ASN A 140 -5.33 -1.94 3.88
N ASN A 141 -6.41 -2.56 3.41
CA ASN A 141 -6.55 -4.01 3.32
C ASN A 141 -5.62 -4.54 2.21
N TRP A 142 -5.96 -5.59 1.51
CA TRP A 142 -5.04 -6.28 0.60
C TRP A 142 -5.11 -5.72 -0.81
N TYR A 143 -3.96 -5.37 -1.38
CA TYR A 143 -3.88 -4.93 -2.77
C TYR A 143 -4.07 -6.12 -3.70
N LEU A 144 -4.87 -5.95 -4.73
CA LEU A 144 -5.09 -6.98 -5.74
C LEU A 144 -3.76 -7.42 -6.40
N GLU A 145 -2.84 -6.49 -6.54
CA GLU A 145 -1.51 -6.68 -7.09
C GLU A 145 -0.63 -7.64 -6.25
N ASN A 146 -0.92 -7.81 -4.96
CA ASN A 146 -0.19 -8.75 -4.10
C ASN A 146 -0.43 -10.22 -4.49
N ASP A 147 -1.57 -10.51 -5.13
CA ASP A 147 -1.94 -11.85 -5.58
C ASP A 147 -1.69 -12.08 -7.09
N LEU A 148 -0.77 -11.31 -7.69
CA LEU A 148 -0.46 -11.46 -9.11
C LEU A 148 0.00 -12.88 -9.47
N SER A 149 0.68 -13.61 -8.59
CA SER A 149 1.05 -15.01 -8.78
C SER A 149 -0.16 -15.94 -8.91
N PHE A 150 -1.26 -15.61 -8.22
CA PHE A 150 -2.54 -16.31 -8.35
C PHE A 150 -3.28 -15.92 -9.64
N LEU A 151 -3.22 -14.64 -10.02
CA LEU A 151 -4.02 -14.08 -11.11
C LEU A 151 -3.39 -14.25 -12.50
N ALA A 152 -2.07 -14.14 -12.60
CA ALA A 152 -1.36 -14.20 -13.88
C ALA A 152 -1.16 -15.66 -14.35
N PRO A 153 -1.09 -15.90 -15.67
CA PRO A 153 -0.73 -17.22 -16.19
C PRO A 153 0.62 -17.69 -15.66
N GLY A 154 0.69 -18.95 -15.22
CA GLY A 154 1.92 -19.55 -14.68
C GLY A 154 1.65 -20.70 -13.72
N PRO A 155 2.71 -21.37 -13.21
CA PRO A 155 2.57 -22.54 -12.32
C PRO A 155 1.86 -22.25 -10.99
N ALA A 156 1.93 -21.01 -10.48
CA ALA A 156 1.20 -20.58 -9.28
C ALA A 156 -0.20 -20.01 -9.57
N ASN A 157 -0.61 -19.99 -10.85
CA ASN A 157 -1.94 -19.51 -11.22
C ASN A 157 -3.02 -20.31 -10.50
N ARG A 158 -3.92 -19.57 -9.82
CA ARG A 158 -5.06 -20.13 -9.06
C ARG A 158 -4.70 -21.07 -7.90
N ILE A 159 -3.42 -21.05 -7.45
CA ILE A 159 -2.97 -21.81 -6.29
C ILE A 159 -2.88 -20.86 -5.09
N TYR A 160 -3.44 -21.26 -3.97
CA TYR A 160 -3.41 -20.52 -2.70
C TYR A 160 -3.36 -21.48 -1.52
N TRP A 161 -2.97 -20.98 -0.34
CA TRP A 161 -2.99 -21.78 0.88
C TRP A 161 -3.83 -21.18 2.02
N ALA A 162 -4.02 -19.86 2.03
CA ALA A 162 -4.80 -19.18 3.07
C ALA A 162 -6.28 -19.59 3.04
N ASN A 163 -6.88 -19.75 4.20
CA ASN A 163 -8.22 -20.34 4.36
C ASN A 163 -9.27 -19.36 4.90
N ASN A 164 -9.11 -18.07 4.61
CA ASN A 164 -10.01 -17.03 5.11
C ASN A 164 -10.28 -15.98 4.02
N PHE A 165 -10.66 -14.78 4.40
CA PHE A 165 -11.13 -13.73 3.51
C PHE A 165 -10.22 -12.50 3.54
N ALA A 166 -10.23 -11.75 2.43
CA ALA A 166 -9.65 -10.41 2.36
C ALA A 166 -10.57 -9.44 1.59
N GLY A 167 -10.36 -8.16 1.81
CA GLY A 167 -11.04 -7.08 1.10
C GLY A 167 -10.21 -6.56 -0.05
N TRP A 168 -9.97 -7.38 -1.10
CA TRP A 168 -9.18 -6.95 -2.26
C TRP A 168 -9.74 -5.72 -2.95
N ALA A 169 -8.86 -4.79 -3.25
CA ALA A 169 -9.10 -3.69 -4.18
C ALA A 169 -7.79 -3.37 -4.93
N PRO A 170 -7.85 -2.75 -6.13
CA PRO A 170 -6.65 -2.33 -6.84
C PRO A 170 -5.82 -1.32 -6.03
N GLU A 171 -4.51 -1.41 -6.09
CA GLU A 171 -3.60 -0.42 -5.48
C GLU A 171 -3.92 1.02 -5.92
N SER A 172 -4.43 1.16 -7.14
CA SER A 172 -4.87 2.45 -7.70
C SER A 172 -6.05 3.09 -6.96
N GLU A 173 -6.96 2.28 -6.40
CA GLU A 173 -8.08 2.79 -5.60
C GLU A 173 -7.61 3.25 -4.22
N TYR A 174 -6.74 2.48 -3.57
CA TYR A 174 -6.12 2.90 -2.31
C TYR A 174 -5.32 4.21 -2.47
N ALA A 175 -4.54 4.33 -3.55
CA ALA A 175 -3.79 5.54 -3.84
C ALA A 175 -4.70 6.74 -4.12
N ALA A 176 -5.79 6.55 -4.86
CA ALA A 176 -6.78 7.60 -5.11
C ALA A 176 -7.48 8.04 -3.82
N ALA A 177 -7.87 7.11 -2.96
CA ALA A 177 -8.47 7.40 -1.67
C ALA A 177 -7.50 8.16 -0.75
N ALA A 178 -6.22 7.75 -0.72
CA ALA A 178 -5.18 8.43 0.03
C ALA A 178 -5.02 9.90 -0.38
N VAL A 179 -5.08 10.19 -1.68
CA VAL A 179 -5.02 11.57 -2.18
C VAL A 179 -6.27 12.37 -1.80
N LYS A 180 -7.46 11.78 -1.90
CA LYS A 180 -8.70 12.44 -1.48
C LYS A 180 -8.68 12.78 0.01
N VAL A 181 -8.19 11.88 0.86
CA VAL A 181 -8.02 12.15 2.31
C VAL A 181 -6.97 13.23 2.54
N LEU A 182 -5.81 13.16 1.86
CA LEU A 182 -4.74 14.17 1.98
C LEU A 182 -5.22 15.57 1.63
N THR A 183 -6.09 15.69 0.63
CA THR A 183 -6.60 16.98 0.14
C THR A 183 -7.88 17.44 0.84
N SER A 184 -8.50 16.61 1.66
CA SER A 184 -9.70 16.95 2.45
C SER A 184 -9.42 18.06 3.47
N ASP A 185 -10.43 18.90 3.73
CA ASP A 185 -10.38 19.91 4.78
C ASP A 185 -10.72 19.34 6.16
N ASP A 186 -11.53 18.28 6.21
CA ASP A 186 -11.96 17.62 7.44
C ASP A 186 -11.85 16.08 7.34
N PRO A 187 -10.61 15.54 7.32
CA PRO A 187 -10.40 14.09 7.25
C PRO A 187 -10.64 13.43 8.62
N LYS A 188 -11.20 12.19 8.61
CA LYS A 188 -11.26 11.34 9.81
C LYS A 188 -9.85 10.97 10.29
N GLU A 189 -9.68 10.67 11.56
CA GLU A 189 -8.40 10.17 12.11
C GLU A 189 -8.06 8.77 11.62
N VAL A 190 -9.06 7.90 11.40
CA VAL A 190 -8.87 6.52 10.95
C VAL A 190 -9.80 6.20 9.79
N TYR A 191 -9.26 5.56 8.78
CA TYR A 191 -9.99 4.94 7.67
C TYR A 191 -9.57 3.48 7.59
N GLU A 192 -10.54 2.56 7.64
CA GLU A 192 -10.33 1.15 7.34
C GLU A 192 -10.68 0.94 5.87
N PHE A 193 -9.69 1.05 4.98
CA PHE A 193 -9.90 0.90 3.55
C PHE A 193 -9.91 -0.56 3.13
N ALA A 194 -11.03 -1.03 2.63
CA ALA A 194 -11.20 -2.40 2.15
C ALA A 194 -12.14 -2.45 0.94
N GLY A 195 -11.87 -3.37 0.02
CA GLY A 195 -12.87 -3.84 -0.93
C GLY A 195 -13.88 -4.75 -0.23
N PRO A 196 -14.92 -5.23 -0.92
CA PRO A 196 -15.84 -6.24 -0.40
C PRO A 196 -15.07 -7.49 0.04
N LYS A 197 -15.46 -8.05 1.18
CA LYS A 197 -14.89 -9.29 1.73
C LYS A 197 -15.12 -10.47 0.80
N ARG A 198 -14.05 -11.18 0.44
CA ARG A 198 -14.06 -12.30 -0.53
C ARG A 198 -13.07 -13.39 -0.15
N SER A 199 -13.35 -14.61 -0.62
CA SER A 199 -12.42 -15.76 -0.57
C SER A 199 -11.57 -15.84 -1.84
N TYR A 200 -10.61 -16.77 -1.87
CA TYR A 200 -9.85 -17.07 -3.10
C TYR A 200 -10.72 -17.70 -4.19
N GLU A 201 -11.78 -18.42 -3.83
CA GLU A 201 -12.78 -18.94 -4.78
C GLU A 201 -13.53 -17.78 -5.46
N ASP A 202 -13.90 -16.74 -4.70
CA ASP A 202 -14.53 -15.55 -5.26
C ASP A 202 -13.55 -14.81 -6.19
N LEU A 203 -12.25 -14.76 -5.81
CA LEU A 203 -11.21 -14.17 -6.64
C LEU A 203 -11.02 -14.96 -7.95
N ALA A 204 -11.07 -16.32 -7.89
CA ALA A 204 -11.02 -17.17 -9.07
C ALA A 204 -12.25 -17.00 -9.97
N ALA A 205 -13.44 -16.87 -9.39
CA ALA A 205 -14.66 -16.60 -10.15
C ALA A 205 -14.58 -15.25 -10.89
N ALA A 206 -14.04 -14.21 -10.23
CA ALA A 206 -13.82 -12.93 -10.87
C ALA A 206 -12.74 -12.99 -11.97
N LEU A 207 -11.67 -13.78 -11.77
CA LEU A 207 -10.65 -14.03 -12.79
C LEU A 207 -11.25 -14.76 -14.01
N ASN A 208 -12.10 -15.77 -13.81
CA ASN A 208 -12.83 -16.45 -14.90
C ASN A 208 -13.69 -15.45 -15.69
N ALA A 209 -14.43 -14.60 -15.00
CA ALA A 209 -15.23 -13.56 -15.65
C ALA A 209 -14.37 -12.56 -16.45
N ALA A 210 -13.17 -12.21 -15.94
CA ALA A 210 -12.26 -11.29 -16.60
C ALA A 210 -11.59 -11.88 -17.85
N THR A 211 -11.25 -13.18 -17.84
CA THR A 211 -10.46 -13.87 -18.89
C THR A 211 -11.30 -14.72 -19.85
N GLY A 212 -12.52 -15.07 -19.46
CA GLY A 212 -13.37 -16.02 -20.20
C GLY A 212 -12.99 -17.49 -19.99
N GLU A 213 -12.13 -17.78 -19.00
CA GLU A 213 -11.75 -19.13 -18.61
C GLU A 213 -12.79 -19.76 -17.66
N ASP A 214 -12.72 -21.07 -17.48
CA ASP A 214 -13.50 -21.81 -16.48
C ASP A 214 -12.58 -22.75 -15.71
N THR A 215 -11.79 -22.19 -14.81
CA THR A 215 -10.81 -22.92 -14.00
C THR A 215 -11.07 -22.68 -12.52
N ALA A 216 -11.10 -23.76 -11.72
CA ALA A 216 -11.27 -23.69 -10.29
C ALA A 216 -9.94 -23.25 -9.61
N ALA A 217 -10.05 -22.53 -8.50
CA ALA A 217 -8.93 -22.33 -7.60
C ALA A 217 -8.53 -23.64 -6.93
N LYS A 218 -7.24 -23.79 -6.64
CA LYS A 218 -6.70 -24.96 -5.96
C LYS A 218 -6.09 -24.55 -4.63
N GLN A 219 -6.72 -24.95 -3.54
CA GLN A 219 -6.11 -24.83 -2.22
C GLN A 219 -5.06 -25.92 -2.03
N VAL A 220 -3.92 -25.55 -1.47
CA VAL A 220 -2.80 -26.45 -1.15
C VAL A 220 -2.35 -26.17 0.29
N SER A 221 -1.44 -27.00 0.83
CA SER A 221 -0.76 -26.64 2.09
C SER A 221 0.24 -25.51 1.87
N GLN A 222 0.64 -24.82 2.94
CA GLN A 222 1.68 -23.79 2.86
C GLN A 222 2.99 -24.36 2.31
N ASP A 223 3.36 -25.58 2.74
CA ASP A 223 4.58 -26.27 2.27
C ASP A 223 4.52 -26.58 0.76
N GLU A 224 3.35 -27.06 0.27
CA GLU A 224 3.15 -27.26 -1.17
C GLU A 224 3.22 -25.96 -1.96
N TYR A 225 2.70 -24.85 -1.39
CA TYR A 225 2.80 -23.53 -2.02
C TYR A 225 4.25 -23.07 -2.14
N VAL A 226 5.06 -23.26 -1.07
CA VAL A 226 6.52 -22.99 -1.10
C VAL A 226 7.19 -23.82 -2.18
N GLN A 227 6.89 -25.12 -2.30
CA GLN A 227 7.45 -25.99 -3.33
C GLN A 227 7.11 -25.52 -4.75
N VAL A 228 5.90 -25.01 -4.96
CA VAL A 228 5.52 -24.42 -6.27
C VAL A 228 6.40 -23.21 -6.58
N LEU A 229 6.63 -22.32 -5.61
CA LEU A 229 7.47 -21.15 -5.77
C LEU A 229 8.95 -21.52 -5.99
N GLU A 230 9.48 -22.52 -5.28
CA GLU A 230 10.82 -23.09 -5.54
C GLU A 230 10.94 -23.65 -6.96
N GLY A 231 9.89 -24.32 -7.45
CA GLY A 231 9.81 -24.82 -8.82
C GLY A 231 9.86 -23.70 -9.89
N LEU A 232 9.58 -22.44 -9.49
CA LEU A 232 9.77 -21.24 -10.33
C LEU A 232 11.20 -20.67 -10.27
N GLY A 233 12.10 -21.30 -9.52
CA GLY A 233 13.51 -20.92 -9.41
C GLY A 233 13.81 -19.98 -8.23
N LEU A 234 12.87 -19.79 -7.29
CA LEU A 234 13.14 -19.08 -6.06
C LEU A 234 13.93 -19.99 -5.08
N ASP A 235 14.84 -19.42 -4.32
CA ASP A 235 15.43 -20.12 -3.18
C ASP A 235 14.37 -20.29 -2.07
N HIS A 236 14.63 -21.25 -1.16
CA HIS A 236 13.68 -21.61 -0.10
C HIS A 236 13.25 -20.42 0.77
N ASP A 237 14.21 -19.59 1.20
CA ASP A 237 13.92 -18.46 2.09
C ASP A 237 13.05 -17.42 1.41
N THR A 238 13.33 -17.14 0.14
CA THR A 238 12.52 -16.24 -0.70
C THR A 238 11.12 -16.82 -0.93
N ALA A 239 11.00 -18.10 -1.27
CA ALA A 239 9.73 -18.78 -1.47
C ALA A 239 8.88 -18.78 -0.19
N ALA A 240 9.47 -19.10 0.96
CA ALA A 240 8.81 -19.06 2.27
C ALA A 240 8.36 -17.64 2.64
N MET A 241 9.17 -16.64 2.35
CA MET A 241 8.80 -15.23 2.55
C MET A 241 7.57 -14.86 1.70
N TYR A 242 7.54 -15.21 0.42
CA TYR A 242 6.36 -14.94 -0.43
C TYR A 242 5.12 -15.71 0.04
N ALA A 243 5.28 -16.98 0.47
CA ALA A 243 4.17 -17.75 1.03
C ALA A 243 3.60 -17.06 2.30
N SER A 244 4.46 -16.47 3.14
CA SER A 244 4.03 -15.79 4.36
C SER A 244 3.14 -14.56 4.11
N PHE A 245 3.12 -14.00 2.89
CA PHE A 245 2.22 -12.89 2.56
C PHE A 245 0.73 -13.29 2.52
N GLN A 246 0.41 -14.58 2.41
CA GLN A 246 -0.96 -15.04 2.57
C GLN A 246 -1.38 -15.23 4.04
N GLN A 247 -0.45 -15.17 5.00
CA GLN A 247 -0.76 -15.34 6.41
C GLN A 247 -1.79 -14.33 6.97
N PRO A 248 -1.76 -13.03 6.62
CA PRO A 248 -2.77 -12.08 7.08
C PRO A 248 -4.19 -12.41 6.58
N ILE A 249 -4.30 -13.13 5.46
CA ILE A 249 -5.59 -13.65 4.98
C ILE A 249 -5.98 -14.84 5.83
N ASP A 250 -5.06 -15.82 6.02
CA ASP A 250 -5.34 -17.07 6.73
C ASP A 250 -5.73 -16.83 8.19
N ASP A 251 -5.01 -15.96 8.91
CA ASP A 251 -5.29 -15.66 10.32
C ASP A 251 -6.49 -14.72 10.55
N GLY A 252 -7.13 -14.26 9.48
CA GLY A 252 -8.31 -13.40 9.54
C GLY A 252 -8.02 -11.92 9.80
N SER A 253 -6.76 -11.49 9.79
CA SER A 253 -6.38 -10.08 9.99
C SER A 253 -6.96 -9.14 8.91
N LEU A 254 -7.37 -9.68 7.76
CA LEU A 254 -7.91 -8.94 6.62
C LEU A 254 -9.42 -9.10 6.43
N THR A 255 -10.12 -9.71 7.39
CA THR A 255 -11.56 -9.96 7.29
C THR A 255 -12.45 -8.76 7.63
N GLU A 256 -11.86 -7.61 7.94
CA GLU A 256 -12.62 -6.40 8.29
C GLU A 256 -13.48 -5.94 7.12
N GLU A 257 -14.76 -5.71 7.42
CA GLU A 257 -15.69 -5.11 6.48
C GLU A 257 -15.78 -3.61 6.75
N SER A 258 -15.59 -2.79 5.72
CA SER A 258 -15.68 -1.34 5.82
C SER A 258 -16.20 -0.74 4.53
N SER A 259 -16.98 0.34 4.67
CA SER A 259 -17.45 1.15 3.54
C SER A 259 -16.54 2.34 3.24
N ASP A 260 -15.52 2.60 4.06
CA ASP A 260 -14.71 3.82 3.97
C ASP A 260 -14.08 4.02 2.59
N LEU A 261 -13.52 2.96 1.97
CA LEU A 261 -12.91 3.07 0.63
C LEU A 261 -13.96 3.46 -0.41
N LYS A 262 -15.11 2.77 -0.39
CA LYS A 262 -16.23 3.05 -1.31
C LYS A 262 -16.80 4.46 -1.10
N GLU A 263 -16.96 4.90 0.13
CA GLU A 263 -17.48 6.23 0.46
C GLU A 263 -16.55 7.34 -0.01
N VAL A 264 -15.25 7.22 0.29
CA VAL A 264 -14.24 8.20 -0.14
C VAL A 264 -14.14 8.28 -1.65
N LEU A 265 -14.23 7.16 -2.36
CA LEU A 265 -14.13 7.14 -3.82
C LEU A 265 -15.46 7.48 -4.53
N GLY A 266 -16.60 7.21 -3.90
CA GLY A 266 -17.93 7.29 -4.49
C GLY A 266 -18.35 6.01 -5.23
N GLY A 267 -17.56 4.95 -5.14
CA GLY A 267 -17.76 3.65 -5.78
C GLY A 267 -16.45 2.87 -5.87
N LEU A 268 -16.53 1.58 -6.14
CA LEU A 268 -15.37 0.70 -6.37
C LEU A 268 -15.49 0.07 -7.75
N THR A 269 -14.34 -0.18 -8.39
CA THR A 269 -14.28 -0.95 -9.64
C THR A 269 -14.73 -2.39 -9.37
N PRO A 270 -15.63 -2.98 -10.19
CA PRO A 270 -15.95 -4.39 -10.11
C PRO A 270 -14.67 -5.25 -10.18
N LEU A 271 -14.60 -6.32 -9.40
CA LEU A 271 -13.36 -7.09 -9.23
C LEU A 271 -12.87 -7.71 -10.55
N ASP A 272 -13.76 -8.23 -11.36
CA ASP A 272 -13.47 -8.76 -12.69
C ASP A 272 -12.89 -7.72 -13.64
N GLN A 273 -13.43 -6.50 -13.60
CA GLN A 273 -12.87 -5.37 -14.36
C GLN A 273 -11.49 -4.99 -13.83
N ALA A 274 -11.30 -4.91 -12.51
CA ALA A 274 -10.03 -4.59 -11.90
C ALA A 274 -8.95 -5.63 -12.26
N ILE A 275 -9.29 -6.92 -12.24
CA ILE A 275 -8.39 -8.01 -12.68
C ILE A 275 -8.04 -7.85 -14.17
N LYS A 276 -9.03 -7.59 -15.02
CA LYS A 276 -8.79 -7.37 -16.45
C LYS A 276 -7.85 -6.21 -16.72
N GLU A 277 -8.01 -5.10 -16.01
CA GLU A 277 -7.13 -3.93 -16.10
C GLU A 277 -5.71 -4.24 -15.57
N LEU A 278 -5.60 -5.04 -14.52
CA LEU A 278 -4.31 -5.46 -13.95
C LEU A 278 -3.53 -6.36 -14.92
N LEU A 279 -4.20 -7.33 -15.54
CA LEU A 279 -3.57 -8.28 -16.47
C LEU A 279 -3.24 -7.67 -17.85
N ALA A 280 -3.78 -6.50 -18.18
CA ALA A 280 -3.51 -5.78 -19.43
C ALA A 280 -2.25 -4.89 -19.40
N LYS A 281 -1.63 -4.73 -18.24
CA LYS A 281 -0.39 -3.94 -18.02
C LYS A 281 0.86 -4.73 -18.32
#